data_251b3041e52c6ab4ca7de4678341f3e8
#
_entry.id   251b3041e52c6ab4ca7de4678341f3e8
#
_cell.length_a   1.000
_cell.length_b   1.000
_cell.length_c   1.000
_cell.angle_alpha   90.00
_cell.angle_beta   90.00
_cell.angle_gamma   90.00
#
_symmetry.space_group_name_H-M   'P 1'
#
loop_
_entity.id
_entity.type
_entity.pdbx_description
1 polymer ?
#
loop_
_entity_poly.entity_id
_entity_poly.type
_entity_poly.pdbx_seq_one_letter_code
_entity_poly.pdbx_strand_id
1 'polypeptide(L)'
;MNRKDEHVSLAKAFHSKQKNEFDTVRIVHNPLPEVSMSEIDLHTTVAGLTLDYPLYINAMTGGSEKTKKINHDLAMIAKETNLMIATGSVSAALKDSALSDSYTIMRDVYPEGKILANVGAGTSLARAKEAIELFQADALQLHLNAPQELVMPEGDRDFSNWKELIKEISEGISVPLIVKEVGFGMTRETIDELAELGVQTIDISGRSGTSFTQIENARRKKRELDYLVDWGQSTVTSLLEANEAQHQV
;
A
#
# COMPACT_ATOMS: atom_id res chain seq x y z
N MET A 1 15.16 -19.58 -3.01
CA MET A 1 15.25 -18.13 -2.71
C MET A 1 13.97 -17.74 -1.98
N ASN A 2 14.03 -16.82 -1.02
CA ASN A 2 12.82 -16.34 -0.33
C ASN A 2 11.97 -15.53 -1.31
N ARG A 3 10.63 -15.71 -1.29
CA ARG A 3 9.69 -15.00 -2.19
C ARG A 3 9.88 -13.47 -2.16
N LYS A 4 10.08 -12.90 -0.99
CA LYS A 4 10.26 -11.44 -0.83
C LYS A 4 11.56 -10.95 -1.47
N ASP A 5 12.62 -11.75 -1.41
CA ASP A 5 13.88 -11.43 -2.08
C ASP A 5 13.76 -11.54 -3.60
N GLU A 6 12.95 -12.48 -4.10
CA GLU A 6 12.60 -12.60 -5.52
C GLU A 6 11.83 -11.35 -5.99
N HIS A 7 10.83 -10.89 -5.23
CA HIS A 7 10.08 -9.68 -5.55
C HIS A 7 11.00 -8.47 -5.71
N VAL A 8 11.89 -8.22 -4.74
CA VAL A 8 12.86 -7.10 -4.81
C VAL A 8 13.77 -7.23 -6.02
N SER A 9 14.28 -8.43 -6.30
CA SER A 9 15.21 -8.68 -7.41
C SER A 9 14.53 -8.51 -8.76
N LEU A 10 13.31 -9.01 -8.93
CA LEU A 10 12.52 -8.90 -10.17
C LEU A 10 12.02 -7.46 -10.38
N ALA A 11 11.56 -6.77 -9.33
CA ALA A 11 11.18 -5.36 -9.43
C ALA A 11 12.35 -4.51 -9.93
N LYS A 12 13.55 -4.75 -9.40
CA LYS A 12 14.77 -4.07 -9.86
C LYS A 12 15.15 -4.44 -11.30
N ALA A 13 15.00 -5.71 -11.68
CA ALA A 13 15.31 -6.19 -13.04
C ALA A 13 14.35 -5.64 -14.10
N PHE A 14 13.07 -5.48 -13.75
CA PHE A 14 12.05 -4.94 -14.65
C PHE A 14 11.93 -3.41 -14.61
N HIS A 15 12.69 -2.76 -13.71
CA HIS A 15 12.66 -1.31 -13.65
C HIS A 15 13.10 -0.69 -14.98
N SER A 16 12.24 0.13 -15.54
CA SER A 16 12.54 0.93 -16.73
C SER A 16 11.96 2.34 -16.55
N LYS A 17 12.58 3.33 -17.19
CA LYS A 17 12.01 4.68 -17.25
C LYS A 17 10.81 4.64 -18.21
N GLN A 18 9.67 4.23 -17.71
CA GLN A 18 8.42 4.30 -18.46
C GLN A 18 7.81 5.68 -18.26
N LYS A 19 7.23 6.21 -19.33
CA LYS A 19 6.30 7.34 -19.23
C LYS A 19 5.04 6.85 -18.53
N ASN A 20 4.53 7.64 -17.61
CA ASN A 20 3.23 7.39 -16.98
C ASN A 20 2.25 8.53 -17.34
N GLU A 21 0.98 8.38 -17.01
CA GLU A 21 -0.01 9.37 -17.39
C GLU A 21 0.17 10.73 -16.68
N PHE A 22 0.88 10.80 -15.56
CA PHE A 22 1.26 12.09 -14.96
C PHE A 22 2.09 12.96 -15.89
N ASP A 23 2.84 12.38 -16.84
CA ASP A 23 3.59 13.15 -17.85
C ASP A 23 2.66 13.96 -18.79
N THR A 24 1.39 13.62 -18.84
CA THR A 24 0.35 14.31 -19.64
C THR A 24 -0.48 15.31 -18.83
N VAL A 25 -0.41 15.26 -17.51
CA VAL A 25 -1.12 16.21 -16.62
C VAL A 25 -0.50 17.60 -16.77
N ARG A 26 -1.34 18.61 -16.91
CA ARG A 26 -0.93 20.02 -16.96
C ARG A 26 -1.66 20.80 -15.86
N ILE A 27 -0.87 21.45 -15.02
CA ILE A 27 -1.40 22.36 -13.99
C ILE A 27 -1.81 23.65 -14.67
N VAL A 28 -3.01 24.14 -14.38
CA VAL A 28 -3.45 25.46 -14.87
C VAL A 28 -2.64 26.54 -14.13
N HIS A 29 -1.90 27.32 -14.90
CA HIS A 29 -1.04 28.37 -14.34
C HIS A 29 -1.85 29.60 -13.95
N ASN A 30 -1.67 30.08 -12.72
CA ASN A 30 -2.12 31.41 -12.27
C ASN A 30 -0.92 32.37 -12.23
N PRO A 31 -0.83 33.36 -13.14
CA PRO A 31 0.28 34.31 -13.17
C PRO A 31 0.23 35.40 -12.08
N LEU A 32 -0.89 35.49 -11.36
CA LEU A 32 -1.08 36.46 -10.26
C LEU A 32 -1.40 35.72 -8.94
N PRO A 33 -0.43 35.02 -8.35
CA PRO A 33 -0.65 34.38 -7.06
C PRO A 33 -0.77 35.45 -5.96
N GLU A 34 -1.84 35.37 -5.17
CA GLU A 34 -2.08 36.25 -4.02
C GLU A 34 -1.64 35.56 -2.71
N VAL A 35 -0.48 34.93 -2.72
CA VAL A 35 0.04 34.12 -1.61
C VAL A 35 1.54 34.37 -1.41
N SER A 36 1.97 34.47 -0.16
CA SER A 36 3.40 34.47 0.19
C SER A 36 3.92 33.04 0.35
N MET A 37 5.17 32.79 0.01
CA MET A 37 5.84 31.51 0.28
C MET A 37 5.82 31.13 1.76
N SER A 38 5.82 32.11 2.67
CA SER A 38 5.75 31.89 4.13
C SER A 38 4.36 31.47 4.63
N GLU A 39 3.33 31.59 3.81
CA GLU A 39 1.95 31.20 4.12
C GLU A 39 1.61 29.79 3.60
N ILE A 40 2.53 29.17 2.86
CA ILE A 40 2.31 27.80 2.34
C ILE A 40 2.47 26.80 3.48
N ASP A 41 1.39 26.11 3.78
CA ASP A 41 1.35 25.01 4.75
C ASP A 41 1.22 23.68 4.00
N LEU A 42 2.12 22.73 4.29
CA LEU A 42 2.12 21.38 3.72
C LEU A 42 1.56 20.33 4.68
N HIS A 43 1.19 20.73 5.91
CA HIS A 43 0.56 19.81 6.84
C HIS A 43 -0.73 19.23 6.24
N THR A 44 -0.97 17.97 6.49
CA THR A 44 -2.19 17.28 6.07
C THR A 44 -2.60 16.25 7.11
N THR A 45 -3.80 15.70 6.95
CA THR A 45 -4.30 14.62 7.80
C THR A 45 -4.71 13.44 6.91
N VAL A 46 -4.20 12.26 7.23
CA VAL A 46 -4.54 11.00 6.58
C VAL A 46 -4.95 10.01 7.65
N ALA A 47 -6.12 9.40 7.53
CA ALA A 47 -6.66 8.46 8.51
C ALA A 47 -6.62 9.00 9.96
N GLY A 48 -6.91 10.28 10.16
CA GLY A 48 -6.83 10.95 11.47
C GLY A 48 -5.40 11.22 11.98
N LEU A 49 -4.37 10.84 11.26
CA LEU A 49 -2.96 11.09 11.59
C LEU A 49 -2.48 12.37 10.90
N THR A 50 -2.01 13.35 11.68
CA THR A 50 -1.43 14.59 11.15
C THR A 50 -0.02 14.33 10.61
N LEU A 51 0.26 14.77 9.40
CA LEU A 51 1.55 14.65 8.71
C LEU A 51 2.09 16.06 8.41
N ASP A 52 3.41 16.24 8.54
CA ASP A 52 4.08 17.50 8.20
C ASP A 52 4.10 17.76 6.69
N TYR A 53 4.05 16.70 5.90
CA TYR A 53 4.05 16.73 4.45
C TYR A 53 3.02 15.72 3.89
N PRO A 54 2.40 15.98 2.73
CA PRO A 54 1.45 15.05 2.09
C PRO A 54 2.18 13.88 1.43
N LEU A 55 3.10 13.25 2.16
CA LEU A 55 3.95 12.15 1.70
C LEU A 55 4.08 11.10 2.79
N TYR A 56 4.16 9.85 2.39
CA TYR A 56 4.55 8.74 3.27
C TYR A 56 5.27 7.64 2.48
N ILE A 57 6.04 6.81 3.18
CA ILE A 57 6.69 5.63 2.60
C ILE A 57 5.69 4.48 2.65
N ASN A 58 5.14 4.14 1.48
CA ASN A 58 4.13 3.09 1.37
C ASN A 58 4.73 1.69 1.58
N ALA A 59 3.85 0.69 1.75
CA ALA A 59 4.21 -0.71 2.02
C ALA A 59 5.14 -1.31 0.96
N MET A 60 6.35 -1.69 1.38
CA MET A 60 7.38 -2.21 0.47
C MET A 60 7.62 -3.70 0.67
N THR A 61 8.27 -4.12 1.76
CA THR A 61 8.77 -5.48 1.90
C THR A 61 8.88 -5.93 3.36
N GLY A 62 9.41 -7.14 3.57
CA GLY A 62 9.67 -7.76 4.88
C GLY A 62 9.72 -9.28 4.74
N GLY A 63 10.18 -10.01 5.75
CA GLY A 63 10.18 -11.48 5.80
C GLY A 63 11.49 -12.13 5.37
N SER A 64 12.63 -11.42 5.39
CA SER A 64 13.98 -11.98 5.22
C SER A 64 15.03 -11.05 5.81
N GLU A 65 16.25 -11.53 6.01
CA GLU A 65 17.39 -10.71 6.46
C GLU A 65 17.72 -9.58 5.47
N LYS A 66 17.62 -9.85 4.18
CA LYS A 66 17.82 -8.82 3.14
C LYS A 66 16.77 -7.72 3.24
N THR A 67 15.51 -8.10 3.42
CA THR A 67 14.42 -7.14 3.53
C THR A 67 14.40 -6.44 4.88
N LYS A 68 14.92 -7.04 5.96
CA LYS A 68 15.16 -6.38 7.25
C LYS A 68 16.06 -5.16 7.09
N LYS A 69 17.18 -5.32 6.34
CA LYS A 69 18.08 -4.21 6.05
C LYS A 69 17.39 -3.09 5.26
N ILE A 70 16.59 -3.44 4.26
CA ILE A 70 15.83 -2.44 3.49
C ILE A 70 14.85 -1.69 4.41
N ASN A 71 14.13 -2.39 5.27
CA ASN A 71 13.19 -1.80 6.21
C ASN A 71 13.89 -0.89 7.24
N HIS A 72 15.09 -1.29 7.72
CA HIS A 72 15.93 -0.44 8.56
C HIS A 72 16.28 0.88 7.85
N ASP A 73 16.77 0.80 6.61
CA ASP A 73 17.20 1.98 5.86
C ASP A 73 15.99 2.90 5.54
N LEU A 74 14.83 2.33 5.21
CA LEU A 74 13.59 3.08 5.01
C LEU A 74 13.10 3.75 6.30
N ALA A 75 13.19 3.07 7.44
CA ALA A 75 12.84 3.64 8.74
C ALA A 75 13.79 4.78 9.16
N MET A 76 15.08 4.67 8.84
CA MET A 76 16.04 5.78 9.01
C MET A 76 15.63 7.00 8.18
N ILE A 77 15.27 6.81 6.91
CA ILE A 77 14.78 7.89 6.05
C ILE A 77 13.51 8.51 6.64
N ALA A 78 12.54 7.66 7.02
CA ALA A 78 11.28 8.14 7.62
C ALA A 78 11.53 8.99 8.88
N LYS A 79 12.45 8.54 9.75
CA LYS A 79 12.83 9.27 10.98
C LYS A 79 13.46 10.62 10.67
N GLU A 80 14.44 10.65 9.75
CA GLU A 80 15.16 11.89 9.39
C GLU A 80 14.26 12.90 8.68
N THR A 81 13.20 12.44 8.02
CA THR A 81 12.27 13.30 7.27
C THR A 81 10.92 13.48 7.95
N ASN A 82 10.72 12.90 9.12
CA ASN A 82 9.45 12.86 9.86
C ASN A 82 8.26 12.35 9.02
N LEU A 83 8.51 11.37 8.15
CA LEU A 83 7.47 10.76 7.32
C LEU A 83 6.81 9.56 8.02
N MET A 84 5.52 9.39 7.77
CA MET A 84 4.82 8.15 8.07
C MET A 84 5.36 7.02 7.18
N ILE A 85 5.37 5.78 7.70
CA ILE A 85 5.86 4.60 6.98
C ILE A 85 4.95 3.40 7.19
N ALA A 86 4.71 2.63 6.13
CA ALA A 86 3.98 1.37 6.21
C ALA A 86 4.91 0.16 6.06
N THR A 87 4.64 -0.90 6.82
CA THR A 87 5.31 -2.20 6.64
C THR A 87 4.88 -2.85 5.33
N GLY A 88 5.72 -3.72 4.75
CA GLY A 88 5.22 -4.68 3.76
C GLY A 88 4.25 -5.67 4.42
N SER A 89 3.50 -6.46 3.61
CA SER A 89 2.55 -7.45 4.15
C SER A 89 3.19 -8.31 5.24
N VAL A 90 2.62 -8.24 6.45
CA VAL A 90 3.13 -8.95 7.65
C VAL A 90 2.66 -10.38 7.76
N SER A 91 1.91 -10.89 6.77
CA SER A 91 1.38 -12.27 6.78
C SER A 91 2.47 -13.33 6.99
N ALA A 92 3.72 -13.07 6.60
CA ALA A 92 4.83 -13.98 6.85
C ALA A 92 5.20 -14.01 8.33
N ALA A 93 5.29 -12.87 9.00
CA ALA A 93 5.59 -12.78 10.45
C ALA A 93 4.46 -13.37 11.29
N LEU A 94 3.20 -13.18 10.90
CA LEU A 94 2.06 -13.79 11.58
C LEU A 94 2.01 -15.32 11.46
N LYS A 95 2.64 -15.90 10.42
CA LYS A 95 2.77 -17.35 10.24
C LYS A 95 4.00 -17.92 10.93
N ASP A 96 5.08 -17.15 10.98
CA ASP A 96 6.38 -17.53 11.54
C ASP A 96 6.98 -16.34 12.28
N SER A 97 6.91 -16.36 13.61
CA SER A 97 7.41 -15.28 14.47
C SER A 97 8.92 -15.04 14.34
N ALA A 98 9.70 -16.01 13.86
CA ALA A 98 11.13 -15.81 13.58
C ALA A 98 11.39 -14.75 12.50
N LEU A 99 10.39 -14.41 11.68
CA LEU A 99 10.48 -13.38 10.65
C LEU A 99 10.05 -11.99 11.14
N SER A 100 9.55 -11.86 12.37
CA SER A 100 9.01 -10.61 12.91
C SER A 100 10.04 -9.48 12.92
N ASP A 101 11.28 -9.78 13.26
CA ASP A 101 12.38 -8.80 13.30
C ASP A 101 12.56 -8.03 12.00
N SER A 102 12.27 -8.68 10.85
CA SER A 102 12.40 -8.03 9.54
C SER A 102 11.39 -6.90 9.32
N TYR A 103 10.38 -6.80 10.17
CA TYR A 103 9.35 -5.79 10.16
C TYR A 103 9.44 -4.86 11.38
N THR A 104 9.57 -5.42 12.60
CA THR A 104 9.63 -4.64 13.84
C THR A 104 10.82 -3.71 13.91
N ILE A 105 11.89 -3.99 13.15
CA ILE A 105 13.04 -3.10 12.99
C ILE A 105 12.64 -1.66 12.66
N MET A 106 11.49 -1.44 12.01
CA MET A 106 11.01 -0.10 11.73
C MET A 106 10.64 0.65 13.01
N ARG A 107 9.96 -0.01 13.96
CA ARG A 107 9.62 0.58 15.25
C ARG A 107 10.86 0.77 16.13
N ASP A 108 11.81 -0.18 16.08
CA ASP A 108 13.07 -0.08 16.83
C ASP A 108 13.90 1.14 16.37
N VAL A 109 13.96 1.40 15.06
CA VAL A 109 14.69 2.52 14.46
C VAL A 109 13.95 3.85 14.67
N TYR A 110 12.63 3.84 14.55
CA TYR A 110 11.77 5.02 14.63
C TYR A 110 10.66 4.84 15.69
N PRO A 111 11.01 4.86 17.00
CA PRO A 111 10.06 4.60 18.09
C PRO A 111 8.86 5.55 18.11
N GLU A 112 9.08 6.83 17.80
CA GLU A 112 8.04 7.88 17.81
C GLU A 112 7.31 8.02 16.46
N GLY A 113 7.71 7.21 15.46
CA GLY A 113 7.19 7.31 14.11
C GLY A 113 5.76 6.84 13.96
N LYS A 114 5.04 7.43 13.03
CA LYS A 114 3.75 6.92 12.58
C LYS A 114 3.98 5.71 11.66
N ILE A 115 3.72 4.52 12.19
CA ILE A 115 3.98 3.24 11.49
C ILE A 115 2.67 2.51 11.26
N LEU A 116 2.44 2.12 10.02
CA LEU A 116 1.26 1.36 9.61
C LEU A 116 1.62 -0.11 9.45
N ALA A 117 0.86 -1.00 10.10
CA ALA A 117 0.89 -2.43 9.78
C ALA A 117 0.15 -2.69 8.46
N ASN A 118 0.54 -3.71 7.71
CA ASN A 118 -0.07 -4.03 6.43
C ASN A 118 -0.45 -5.51 6.33
N VAL A 119 -1.69 -5.78 5.93
CA VAL A 119 -2.25 -7.14 5.73
C VAL A 119 -3.03 -7.23 4.43
N GLY A 120 -3.24 -8.44 3.91
CA GLY A 120 -4.10 -8.66 2.73
C GLY A 120 -5.58 -8.75 3.08
N ALA A 121 -6.45 -8.52 2.10
CA ALA A 121 -7.91 -8.51 2.27
C ALA A 121 -8.52 -9.83 2.77
N GLY A 122 -7.87 -10.97 2.55
CA GLY A 122 -8.27 -12.27 3.11
C GLY A 122 -7.91 -12.49 4.59
N THR A 123 -7.46 -11.44 5.30
CA THR A 123 -7.05 -11.54 6.72
C THR A 123 -8.27 -11.47 7.63
N SER A 124 -8.34 -12.35 8.64
CA SER A 124 -9.39 -12.28 9.66
C SER A 124 -9.15 -11.12 10.64
N LEU A 125 -10.22 -10.65 11.30
CA LEU A 125 -10.13 -9.60 12.33
C LEU A 125 -9.12 -9.95 13.43
N ALA A 126 -9.05 -11.21 13.88
CA ALA A 126 -8.09 -11.64 14.90
C ALA A 126 -6.63 -11.45 14.44
N ARG A 127 -6.33 -11.80 13.20
CA ARG A 127 -5.00 -11.60 12.60
C ARG A 127 -4.69 -10.13 12.34
N ALA A 128 -5.68 -9.32 11.99
CA ALA A 128 -5.52 -7.88 11.85
C ALA A 128 -5.14 -7.23 13.19
N LYS A 129 -5.78 -7.64 14.30
CA LYS A 129 -5.44 -7.19 15.65
C LYS A 129 -4.03 -7.63 16.07
N GLU A 130 -3.65 -8.87 15.80
CA GLU A 130 -2.29 -9.37 16.05
C GLU A 130 -1.24 -8.56 15.29
N ALA A 131 -1.52 -8.17 14.02
CA ALA A 131 -0.64 -7.30 13.24
C ALA A 131 -0.50 -5.91 13.87
N ILE A 132 -1.58 -5.30 14.34
CA ILE A 132 -1.57 -3.99 15.00
C ILE A 132 -0.72 -4.05 16.27
N GLU A 133 -0.92 -5.06 17.10
CA GLU A 133 -0.20 -5.24 18.36
C GLU A 133 1.31 -5.47 18.14
N LEU A 134 1.67 -6.31 17.17
CA LEU A 134 3.07 -6.67 16.87
C LEU A 134 3.93 -5.42 16.57
N PHE A 135 3.35 -4.39 15.95
CA PHE A 135 4.06 -3.17 15.56
C PHE A 135 3.72 -1.97 16.44
N GLN A 136 2.79 -2.11 17.39
CA GLN A 136 2.18 -0.94 18.05
C GLN A 136 1.77 0.08 16.96
N ALA A 137 1.04 -0.42 15.96
CA ALA A 137 0.77 0.33 14.74
C ALA A 137 -0.21 1.48 14.99
N ASP A 138 0.06 2.63 14.38
CA ASP A 138 -0.78 3.83 14.45
C ASP A 138 -2.00 3.75 13.53
N ALA A 139 -1.92 2.92 12.48
CA ALA A 139 -3.03 2.57 11.59
C ALA A 139 -2.80 1.19 10.94
N LEU A 140 -3.85 0.61 10.38
CA LEU A 140 -3.78 -0.63 9.60
C LEU A 140 -4.00 -0.34 8.12
N GLN A 141 -3.07 -0.76 7.27
CA GLN A 141 -3.28 -0.87 5.83
C GLN A 141 -3.80 -2.26 5.48
N LEU A 142 -4.89 -2.34 4.72
CA LEU A 142 -5.42 -3.57 4.14
C LEU A 142 -5.32 -3.47 2.63
N HIS A 143 -4.55 -4.38 2.00
CA HIS A 143 -4.36 -4.31 0.56
C HIS A 143 -5.26 -5.27 -0.21
N LEU A 144 -5.82 -4.75 -1.31
CA LEU A 144 -6.57 -5.47 -2.32
C LEU A 144 -5.63 -5.82 -3.47
N ASN A 145 -5.43 -7.11 -3.76
CA ASN A 145 -4.42 -7.54 -4.73
C ASN A 145 -4.89 -8.74 -5.57
N ALA A 146 -6.17 -8.81 -5.89
CA ALA A 146 -6.75 -9.96 -6.62
C ALA A 146 -5.99 -10.30 -7.92
N PRO A 147 -5.61 -9.35 -8.80
CA PRO A 147 -4.82 -9.68 -9.99
C PRO A 147 -3.45 -10.27 -9.67
N GLN A 148 -2.78 -9.79 -8.62
CA GLN A 148 -1.52 -10.37 -8.15
C GLN A 148 -1.73 -11.81 -7.66
N GLU A 149 -2.75 -12.07 -6.83
CA GLU A 149 -3.08 -13.40 -6.31
C GLU A 149 -3.37 -14.38 -7.46
N LEU A 150 -4.12 -13.96 -8.48
CA LEU A 150 -4.42 -14.79 -9.65
C LEU A 150 -3.16 -15.18 -10.42
N VAL A 151 -2.17 -14.32 -10.50
CA VAL A 151 -0.92 -14.60 -11.21
C VAL A 151 0.07 -15.35 -10.33
N MET A 152 0.09 -15.08 -9.04
CA MET A 152 1.01 -15.71 -8.08
C MET A 152 0.83 -17.24 -8.05
N PRO A 153 1.90 -18.06 -8.20
CA PRO A 153 1.79 -19.53 -8.21
C PRO A 153 1.07 -20.09 -6.98
N GLU A 154 1.37 -19.51 -5.80
CA GLU A 154 0.82 -19.88 -4.48
C GLU A 154 -0.32 -18.97 -4.02
N GLY A 155 -0.88 -18.15 -4.90
CA GLY A 155 -1.89 -17.16 -4.55
C GLY A 155 -3.30 -17.73 -4.39
N ASP A 156 -4.14 -16.97 -3.75
CA ASP A 156 -5.55 -17.30 -3.54
C ASP A 156 -6.35 -17.20 -4.84
N ARG A 157 -7.47 -17.93 -4.88
CA ARG A 157 -8.40 -17.98 -6.03
C ARG A 157 -9.84 -17.73 -5.62
N ASP A 158 -10.09 -17.58 -4.33
CA ASP A 158 -11.41 -17.25 -3.77
C ASP A 158 -11.34 -15.92 -3.04
N PHE A 159 -12.06 -14.94 -3.56
CA PHE A 159 -12.13 -13.58 -3.02
C PHE A 159 -13.54 -13.24 -2.52
N SER A 160 -14.43 -14.24 -2.46
CA SER A 160 -15.85 -14.05 -2.19
C SER A 160 -16.16 -13.46 -0.82
N ASN A 161 -15.28 -13.69 0.17
CA ASN A 161 -15.45 -13.22 1.54
C ASN A 161 -14.73 -11.89 1.86
N TRP A 162 -14.06 -11.26 0.90
CA TRP A 162 -13.27 -10.06 1.17
C TRP A 162 -14.10 -8.91 1.71
N LYS A 163 -15.28 -8.66 1.15
CA LYS A 163 -16.17 -7.58 1.61
C LYS A 163 -16.61 -7.78 3.07
N GLU A 164 -16.96 -9.03 3.44
CA GLU A 164 -17.33 -9.37 4.80
C GLU A 164 -16.15 -9.14 5.78
N LEU A 165 -14.96 -9.63 5.45
CA LEU A 165 -13.75 -9.45 6.27
C LEU A 165 -13.35 -7.98 6.39
N ILE A 166 -13.46 -7.19 5.32
CA ILE A 166 -13.18 -5.75 5.36
C ILE A 166 -14.13 -5.06 6.34
N LYS A 167 -15.43 -5.38 6.28
CA LYS A 167 -16.43 -4.84 7.19
C LYS A 167 -16.13 -5.22 8.63
N GLU A 168 -15.87 -6.49 8.91
CA GLU A 168 -15.51 -6.95 10.25
C GLU A 168 -14.28 -6.21 10.79
N ILE A 169 -13.26 -6.00 9.96
CA ILE A 169 -12.04 -5.28 10.34
C ILE A 169 -12.37 -3.81 10.59
N SER A 170 -13.12 -3.14 9.70
CA SER A 170 -13.47 -1.71 9.85
C SER A 170 -14.22 -1.42 11.14
N GLU A 171 -15.09 -2.35 11.56
CA GLU A 171 -15.88 -2.24 12.78
C GLU A 171 -15.12 -2.70 14.04
N GLY A 172 -14.12 -3.57 13.88
CA GLY A 172 -13.55 -4.33 14.99
C GLY A 172 -12.17 -3.91 15.49
N ILE A 173 -11.43 -3.08 14.74
CA ILE A 173 -10.09 -2.59 15.14
C ILE A 173 -10.17 -1.25 15.88
N SER A 174 -9.13 -0.94 16.66
CA SER A 174 -9.06 0.29 17.49
C SER A 174 -8.23 1.41 16.86
N VAL A 175 -7.59 1.15 15.73
CA VAL A 175 -6.78 2.13 14.98
C VAL A 175 -7.43 2.42 13.63
N PRO A 176 -7.12 3.54 12.98
CA PRO A 176 -7.65 3.83 11.65
C PRO A 176 -7.35 2.73 10.62
N LEU A 177 -8.31 2.47 9.72
CA LEU A 177 -8.17 1.55 8.59
C LEU A 177 -7.94 2.34 7.30
N ILE A 178 -6.90 1.95 6.55
CA ILE A 178 -6.64 2.40 5.18
C ILE A 178 -6.77 1.19 4.27
N VAL A 179 -7.75 1.19 3.37
CA VAL A 179 -7.81 0.16 2.33
C VAL A 179 -7.06 0.64 1.10
N LYS A 180 -6.17 -0.18 0.57
CA LYS A 180 -5.32 0.17 -0.57
C LYS A 180 -5.33 -0.87 -1.67
N GLU A 181 -5.13 -0.43 -2.87
CA GLU A 181 -4.82 -1.28 -4.01
C GLU A 181 -3.28 -1.39 -4.19
N VAL A 182 -2.78 -2.18 -5.13
CA VAL A 182 -1.35 -2.51 -5.24
C VAL A 182 -0.73 -2.22 -6.62
N GLY A 183 -1.40 -1.44 -7.46
CA GLY A 183 -0.87 -1.01 -8.77
C GLY A 183 -1.84 -1.23 -9.95
N PHE A 184 -3.11 -1.54 -9.67
CA PHE A 184 -4.13 -1.76 -10.70
C PHE A 184 -5.23 -0.69 -10.70
N GLY A 185 -5.26 0.18 -9.68
CA GLY A 185 -6.20 1.28 -9.55
C GLY A 185 -7.56 0.89 -8.98
N MET A 186 -8.41 1.87 -8.74
CA MET A 186 -9.78 1.69 -8.26
C MET A 186 -10.76 2.51 -9.08
N THR A 187 -11.95 1.96 -9.33
CA THR A 187 -13.08 2.68 -9.90
C THR A 187 -13.89 3.37 -8.79
N ARG A 188 -14.70 4.36 -9.17
CA ARG A 188 -15.63 5.02 -8.23
C ARG A 188 -16.57 4.02 -7.55
N GLU A 189 -17.07 3.01 -8.29
CA GLU A 189 -17.94 1.99 -7.72
C GLU A 189 -17.25 1.21 -6.59
N THR A 190 -15.96 0.88 -6.76
CA THR A 190 -15.18 0.22 -5.71
C THR A 190 -14.98 1.14 -4.51
N ILE A 191 -14.72 2.43 -4.74
CA ILE A 191 -14.56 3.43 -3.67
C ILE A 191 -15.85 3.57 -2.88
N ASP A 192 -17.01 3.72 -3.57
CA ASP A 192 -18.31 3.82 -2.94
C ASP A 192 -18.66 2.54 -2.15
N GLU A 193 -18.41 1.36 -2.70
CA GLU A 193 -18.59 0.08 -1.98
C GLU A 193 -17.74 0.01 -0.70
N LEU A 194 -16.47 0.43 -0.75
CA LEU A 194 -15.60 0.43 0.43
C LEU A 194 -16.09 1.41 1.49
N ALA A 195 -16.58 2.58 1.11
CA ALA A 195 -17.19 3.55 2.02
C ALA A 195 -18.42 2.97 2.71
N GLU A 196 -19.28 2.25 1.98
CA GLU A 196 -20.45 1.55 2.54
C GLU A 196 -20.07 0.44 3.55
N LEU A 197 -18.86 -0.14 3.40
CA LEU A 197 -18.29 -1.10 4.37
C LEU A 197 -17.65 -0.42 5.59
N GLY A 198 -17.74 0.92 5.71
CA GLY A 198 -17.20 1.69 6.84
C GLY A 198 -15.73 2.12 6.67
N VAL A 199 -15.14 1.95 5.50
CA VAL A 199 -13.78 2.42 5.22
C VAL A 199 -13.80 3.94 5.05
N GLN A 200 -12.93 4.64 5.78
CA GLN A 200 -12.87 6.11 5.78
C GLN A 200 -11.65 6.68 5.04
N THR A 201 -10.72 5.82 4.65
CA THR A 201 -9.49 6.25 3.96
C THR A 201 -9.07 5.19 2.94
N ILE A 202 -8.86 5.63 1.72
CA ILE A 202 -8.53 4.75 0.59
C ILE A 202 -7.24 5.24 -0.11
N ASP A 203 -6.31 4.33 -0.34
CA ASP A 203 -5.16 4.52 -1.25
C ASP A 203 -5.52 3.84 -2.58
N ILE A 204 -5.89 4.65 -3.56
CA ILE A 204 -6.39 4.18 -4.86
C ILE A 204 -5.31 3.51 -5.72
N SER A 205 -4.03 3.73 -5.42
CA SER A 205 -2.91 3.19 -6.19
C SER A 205 -3.00 3.52 -7.69
N GLY A 206 -2.74 2.57 -8.55
CA GLY A 206 -2.83 2.73 -10.00
C GLY A 206 -1.54 2.36 -10.71
N ARG A 207 -1.65 2.09 -11.98
CA ARG A 207 -0.53 1.69 -12.83
C ARG A 207 0.37 2.88 -13.14
N SER A 208 1.60 2.86 -12.60
CA SER A 208 2.59 3.92 -12.84
C SER A 208 4.05 3.46 -12.69
N GLY A 209 4.30 2.29 -12.13
CA GLY A 209 5.65 1.81 -11.83
C GLY A 209 5.73 0.30 -11.79
N THR A 210 5.99 -0.29 -10.63
CA THR A 210 6.14 -1.73 -10.45
C THR A 210 4.86 -2.49 -10.78
N SER A 211 4.94 -3.49 -11.67
CA SER A 211 3.82 -4.39 -12.00
C SER A 211 3.97 -5.71 -11.24
N PHE A 212 3.08 -5.96 -10.27
CA PHE A 212 3.08 -7.22 -9.54
C PHE A 212 2.66 -8.40 -10.42
N THR A 213 1.80 -8.22 -11.41
CA THR A 213 1.47 -9.28 -12.36
C THR A 213 2.69 -9.68 -13.19
N GLN A 214 3.52 -8.74 -13.62
CA GLN A 214 4.78 -9.03 -14.31
C GLN A 214 5.76 -9.80 -13.40
N ILE A 215 5.91 -9.36 -12.15
CA ILE A 215 6.80 -10.02 -11.17
C ILE A 215 6.33 -11.44 -10.91
N GLU A 216 5.05 -11.65 -10.60
CA GLU A 216 4.52 -12.96 -10.26
C GLU A 216 4.50 -13.90 -11.48
N ASN A 217 4.22 -13.37 -12.68
CA ASN A 217 4.30 -14.18 -13.90
C ASN A 217 5.74 -14.63 -14.20
N ALA A 218 6.73 -13.79 -13.89
CA ALA A 218 8.15 -14.18 -14.03
C ALA A 218 8.58 -15.30 -13.05
N ARG A 219 7.89 -15.46 -11.93
CA ARG A 219 8.08 -16.56 -10.97
C ARG A 219 7.44 -17.87 -11.44
N ARG A 220 6.53 -17.82 -12.41
CA ARG A 220 5.88 -19.00 -12.99
C ARG A 220 6.81 -19.72 -13.96
N LYS A 221 6.74 -21.05 -13.99
CA LYS A 221 7.56 -21.87 -14.91
C LYS A 221 7.29 -21.58 -16.38
N LYS A 222 6.02 -21.33 -16.73
CA LYS A 222 5.58 -21.16 -18.13
C LYS A 222 5.36 -19.71 -18.54
N ARG A 223 5.22 -18.79 -17.58
CA ARG A 223 4.93 -17.35 -17.83
C ARG A 223 3.71 -17.14 -18.74
N GLU A 224 2.68 -17.96 -18.57
CA GLU A 224 1.52 -18.03 -19.46
C GLU A 224 0.50 -16.89 -19.28
N LEU A 225 0.74 -15.96 -18.33
CA LEU A 225 -0.20 -14.88 -17.99
C LEU A 225 0.34 -13.48 -18.39
N ASP A 226 1.15 -13.42 -19.46
CA ASP A 226 1.72 -12.16 -19.97
C ASP A 226 0.66 -11.12 -20.34
N TYR A 227 -0.55 -11.56 -20.71
CA TYR A 227 -1.68 -10.69 -21.05
C TYR A 227 -2.21 -9.87 -19.85
N LEU A 228 -1.81 -10.21 -18.61
CA LEU A 228 -2.16 -9.46 -17.41
C LEU A 228 -1.09 -8.43 -16.99
N VAL A 229 0.03 -8.34 -17.69
CA VAL A 229 1.13 -7.42 -17.32
C VAL A 229 0.67 -5.96 -17.32
N ASP A 230 -0.17 -5.59 -18.29
CA ASP A 230 -0.72 -4.24 -18.42
C ASP A 230 -2.14 -4.09 -17.86
N TRP A 231 -2.58 -5.03 -17.04
CA TRP A 231 -3.90 -4.99 -16.41
C TRP A 231 -4.04 -3.78 -15.47
N GLY A 232 -5.27 -3.24 -15.43
CA GLY A 232 -5.63 -2.15 -14.54
C GLY A 232 -5.56 -0.77 -15.19
N GLN A 233 -5.98 0.24 -14.43
CA GLN A 233 -6.01 1.64 -14.83
C GLN A 233 -4.85 2.41 -14.21
N SER A 234 -4.54 3.57 -14.75
CA SER A 234 -3.49 4.43 -14.23
C SER A 234 -3.88 5.12 -12.93
N THR A 235 -2.90 5.64 -12.21
CA THR A 235 -3.17 6.48 -11.02
C THR A 235 -3.95 7.74 -11.39
N VAL A 236 -3.67 8.36 -12.53
CA VAL A 236 -4.41 9.54 -13.00
C VAL A 236 -5.87 9.21 -13.25
N THR A 237 -6.16 8.09 -13.93
CA THR A 237 -7.54 7.61 -14.12
C THR A 237 -8.22 7.33 -12.79
N SER A 238 -7.54 6.65 -11.86
CA SER A 238 -8.09 6.36 -10.53
C SER A 238 -8.37 7.62 -9.70
N LEU A 239 -7.55 8.68 -9.84
CA LEU A 239 -7.82 9.99 -9.21
C LEU A 239 -9.08 10.65 -9.79
N LEU A 240 -9.31 10.55 -11.10
CA LEU A 240 -10.53 11.08 -11.72
C LEU A 240 -11.77 10.30 -11.25
N GLU A 241 -11.68 8.97 -11.20
CA GLU A 241 -12.73 8.10 -10.65
C GLU A 241 -13.03 8.45 -9.18
N ALA A 242 -12.00 8.66 -8.36
CA ALA A 242 -12.17 9.04 -6.95
C ALA A 242 -12.84 10.41 -6.79
N ASN A 243 -12.55 11.36 -7.68
CA ASN A 243 -13.20 12.67 -7.68
C ASN A 243 -14.69 12.62 -8.06
N GLU A 244 -15.12 11.58 -8.78
CA GLU A 244 -16.51 11.35 -9.20
C GLU A 244 -17.28 10.41 -8.24
N ALA A 245 -16.61 9.82 -7.24
CA ALA A 245 -17.25 8.95 -6.26
C ALA A 245 -18.27 9.72 -5.43
N GLN A 246 -19.36 9.05 -5.03
CA GLN A 246 -20.43 9.64 -4.22
C GLN A 246 -19.98 9.91 -2.79
N HIS A 247 -19.07 9.08 -2.27
CA HIS A 247 -18.51 9.18 -0.94
C HIS A 247 -17.12 9.81 -1.01
N GLN A 248 -16.91 10.84 -0.20
CA GLN A 248 -15.59 11.46 0.00
C GLN A 248 -14.89 10.73 1.15
N VAL A 249 -13.93 9.84 0.83
CA VAL A 249 -13.18 9.01 1.78
C VAL A 249 -11.68 9.30 1.72
#